data_4a6210329574e0080cd774c72d21a63c
#
_entry.id   4a6210329574e0080cd774c72d21a63c
#
_cell.length_a   1.000
_cell.length_b   1.000
_cell.length_c   1.000
_cell.angle_alpha   90.00
_cell.angle_beta   90.00
_cell.angle_gamma   90.00
#
_symmetry.space_group_name_H-M   'P 1'
#
loop_
_entity.id
_entity.type
_entity.pdbx_description
1 polymer ?
#
loop_
_entity_poly.entity_id
_entity_poly.type
_entity_poly.pdbx_seq_one_letter_code
_entity_poly.pdbx_strand_id
1 'polypeptide(L)'
;IGHTPDADDAFMYYAIAHKKVSLGNHEVEHVLEDIQTLNQRAFSGELEGTAISAAAYPQLSDKYRIMRVGSSIGRNYGPTVVTTLDKSGLNLNGSSIGIPGEYTTAYLLLRLYSDGFKPVPMAFDSIVQAVKENQVDAGLLIHEGQITYEDLGLTLILDLGKEWWQDTGLPLPLGLDMVRRDLGPELC
;
A
#
# COMPACT_ATOMS: atom_id res chain seq x y z
N ILE A 1 14.27 10.72 1.73
CA ILE A 1 12.86 10.42 1.45
C ILE A 1 12.71 8.93 1.22
N GLY A 2 11.81 8.30 2.01
CA GLY A 2 11.42 6.89 1.84
C GLY A 2 10.26 6.77 0.85
N HIS A 3 10.38 5.87 -0.12
CA HIS A 3 9.30 5.55 -1.05
C HIS A 3 9.44 4.13 -1.61
N THR A 4 8.40 3.62 -2.22
CA THR A 4 8.40 2.26 -2.75
C THR A 4 9.12 2.19 -4.11
N PRO A 5 9.63 1.03 -4.52
CA PRO A 5 10.29 0.87 -5.81
C PRO A 5 9.32 0.65 -6.98
N ASP A 6 8.02 0.86 -6.78
CA ASP A 6 6.98 0.65 -7.78
C ASP A 6 6.84 1.81 -8.79
N ALA A 7 5.98 1.64 -9.78
CA ALA A 7 5.90 2.52 -10.94
C ALA A 7 5.35 3.91 -10.62
N ASP A 8 4.42 4.04 -9.69
CA ASP A 8 3.81 5.33 -9.32
C ASP A 8 4.79 6.19 -8.53
N ASP A 9 5.51 5.64 -7.55
CA ASP A 9 6.56 6.35 -6.83
C ASP A 9 7.75 6.68 -7.76
N ALA A 10 8.15 5.76 -8.62
CA ALA A 10 9.19 6.03 -9.62
C ALA A 10 8.81 7.20 -10.53
N PHE A 11 7.55 7.35 -10.90
CA PHE A 11 7.05 8.48 -11.67
C PHE A 11 7.06 9.78 -10.85
N MET A 12 6.55 9.76 -9.61
CA MET A 12 6.46 10.94 -8.74
C MET A 12 7.85 11.52 -8.42
N TYR A 13 8.82 10.67 -8.10
CA TYR A 13 10.16 11.08 -7.70
C TYR A 13 11.17 11.21 -8.86
N TYR A 14 10.77 10.90 -10.10
CA TYR A 14 11.66 10.90 -11.27
C TYR A 14 12.45 12.19 -11.44
N ALA A 15 11.80 13.34 -11.33
CA ALA A 15 12.45 14.64 -11.57
C ALA A 15 13.47 14.98 -10.48
N ILE A 16 13.24 14.56 -9.24
CA ILE A 16 14.17 14.74 -8.11
C ILE A 16 15.36 13.80 -8.29
N ALA A 17 15.11 12.51 -8.49
CA ALA A 17 16.12 11.47 -8.63
C ALA A 17 17.09 11.76 -9.81
N HIS A 18 16.57 12.31 -10.89
CA HIS A 18 17.36 12.67 -12.08
C HIS A 18 17.83 14.14 -12.11
N LYS A 19 17.73 14.86 -10.99
CA LYS A 19 18.19 16.27 -10.87
C LYS A 19 17.62 17.21 -11.94
N LYS A 20 16.38 16.95 -12.36
CA LYS A 20 15.65 17.77 -13.36
C LYS A 20 14.96 18.98 -12.75
N VAL A 21 14.84 19.01 -11.43
CA VAL A 21 14.33 20.14 -10.65
C VAL A 21 15.39 20.58 -9.64
N SER A 22 15.45 21.88 -9.37
CA SER A 22 16.34 22.41 -8.33
C SER A 22 15.64 22.33 -6.98
N LEU A 23 16.34 21.80 -6.00
CA LEU A 23 15.90 21.75 -4.60
C LEU A 23 16.59 22.84 -3.76
N GLY A 24 17.15 23.88 -4.41
CA GLY A 24 17.92 24.93 -3.72
C GLY A 24 19.17 24.35 -3.07
N ASN A 25 19.29 24.53 -1.75
CA ASN A 25 20.42 24.04 -0.95
C ASN A 25 20.15 22.66 -0.30
N HIS A 26 19.07 21.99 -0.68
CA HIS A 26 18.70 20.69 -0.11
C HIS A 26 19.18 19.56 -0.99
N GLU A 27 19.68 18.51 -0.35
CA GLU A 27 19.97 17.23 -0.98
C GLU A 27 18.92 16.21 -0.54
N VAL A 28 18.49 15.35 -1.47
CA VAL A 28 17.55 14.28 -1.21
C VAL A 28 18.23 12.95 -1.42
N GLU A 29 18.27 12.15 -0.36
CA GLU A 29 18.61 10.74 -0.41
C GLU A 29 17.33 9.91 -0.56
N HIS A 30 17.31 9.00 -1.53
CA HIS A 30 16.19 8.10 -1.78
C HIS A 30 16.40 6.78 -1.06
N VAL A 31 15.44 6.40 -0.20
CA VAL A 31 15.41 5.14 0.54
C VAL A 31 14.28 4.31 -0.05
N LEU A 32 14.63 3.24 -0.77
CA LEU A 32 13.67 2.35 -1.44
C LEU A 32 13.37 1.15 -0.56
N GLU A 33 12.14 1.08 -0.04
CA GLU A 33 11.67 0.00 0.81
C GLU A 33 10.20 -0.30 0.52
N ASP A 34 9.71 -1.46 0.96
CA ASP A 34 8.29 -1.77 0.88
C ASP A 34 7.45 -0.89 1.81
N ILE A 35 6.15 -0.74 1.49
CA ILE A 35 5.26 0.18 2.19
C ILE A 35 5.06 -0.17 3.67
N GLN A 36 5.12 -1.45 4.05
CA GLN A 36 4.99 -1.86 5.45
C GLN A 36 6.22 -1.44 6.25
N THR A 37 7.41 -1.60 5.69
CA THR A 37 8.67 -1.14 6.29
C THR A 37 8.67 0.38 6.42
N LEU A 38 8.24 1.13 5.40
CA LEU A 38 8.11 2.59 5.46
C LEU A 38 7.12 3.02 6.54
N ASN A 39 5.96 2.36 6.67
CA ASN A 39 5.02 2.60 7.76
C ASN A 39 5.68 2.43 9.13
N GLN A 40 6.46 1.36 9.35
CA GLN A 40 7.16 1.10 10.60
C GLN A 40 8.21 2.17 10.92
N ARG A 41 9.00 2.57 9.93
CA ARG A 41 10.01 3.63 10.07
C ARG A 41 9.38 5.00 10.32
N ALA A 42 8.20 5.26 9.76
CA ALA A 42 7.44 6.47 10.06
C ALA A 42 7.00 6.54 11.53
N PHE A 43 6.57 5.41 12.13
CA PHE A 43 6.26 5.37 13.57
C PHE A 43 7.47 5.73 14.45
N SER A 44 8.67 5.33 14.05
CA SER A 44 9.92 5.70 14.73
C SER A 44 10.34 7.15 14.45
N GLY A 45 9.84 7.77 13.38
CA GLY A 45 10.23 9.12 12.97
C GLY A 45 11.61 9.19 12.32
N GLU A 46 12.07 8.09 11.71
CA GLU A 46 13.42 7.96 11.15
C GLU A 46 13.63 8.78 9.87
N LEU A 47 12.59 8.88 9.03
CA LEU A 47 12.67 9.51 7.71
C LEU A 47 12.11 10.93 7.76
N GLU A 48 12.80 11.88 7.12
CA GLU A 48 12.36 13.26 6.99
C GLU A 48 11.10 13.39 6.13
N GLY A 49 11.06 12.65 5.04
CA GLY A 49 9.90 12.49 4.16
C GLY A 49 9.69 11.02 3.85
N THR A 50 8.45 10.58 3.73
CA THR A 50 8.16 9.18 3.45
C THR A 50 6.77 8.98 2.85
N ALA A 51 6.67 8.03 1.92
CA ALA A 51 5.40 7.42 1.56
C ALA A 51 4.90 6.56 2.72
N ILE A 52 3.61 6.57 2.95
CA ILE A 52 2.92 5.70 3.92
C ILE A 52 1.59 5.22 3.38
N SER A 53 1.06 4.16 3.96
CA SER A 53 -0.35 3.79 3.78
C SER A 53 -1.26 4.81 4.44
N ALA A 54 -2.35 5.21 3.78
CA ALA A 54 -3.32 6.17 4.34
C ALA A 54 -3.89 5.70 5.69
N ALA A 55 -4.06 4.39 5.88
CA ALA A 55 -4.50 3.79 7.14
C ALA A 55 -3.57 4.04 8.33
N ALA A 56 -2.28 4.25 8.09
CA ALA A 56 -1.29 4.52 9.14
C ALA A 56 -1.32 5.99 9.62
N TYR A 57 -1.81 6.91 8.78
CA TYR A 57 -1.74 8.35 9.05
C TYR A 57 -2.35 8.81 10.37
N PRO A 58 -3.52 8.31 10.83
CA PRO A 58 -4.09 8.75 12.10
C PRO A 58 -3.15 8.64 13.30
N GLN A 59 -2.25 7.64 13.29
CA GLN A 59 -1.25 7.42 14.33
C GLN A 59 0.04 8.24 14.12
N LEU A 60 0.19 8.88 12.98
CA LEU A 60 1.37 9.64 12.56
C LEU A 60 1.13 11.14 12.50
N SER A 61 -0.11 11.59 12.65
CA SER A 61 -0.54 12.97 12.44
C SER A 61 0.18 13.99 13.34
N ASP A 62 0.64 13.58 14.52
CA ASP A 62 1.42 14.43 15.42
C ASP A 62 2.87 14.62 14.98
N LYS A 63 3.44 13.63 14.28
CA LYS A 63 4.84 13.62 13.81
C LYS A 63 4.99 14.16 12.40
N TYR A 64 4.01 13.88 11.52
CA TYR A 64 4.10 14.16 10.09
C TYR A 64 2.95 15.04 9.61
N ARG A 65 3.19 15.74 8.51
CA ARG A 65 2.18 16.42 7.69
C ARG A 65 2.04 15.73 6.36
N ILE A 66 0.82 15.59 5.89
CA ILE A 66 0.56 15.16 4.51
C ILE A 66 1.05 16.25 3.56
N MET A 67 1.80 15.86 2.55
CA MET A 67 2.21 16.75 1.47
C MET A 67 1.00 17.13 0.60
N ARG A 68 1.08 18.26 -0.08
CA ARG A 68 -0.02 18.72 -0.97
C ARG A 68 -0.04 18.00 -2.31
N VAL A 69 0.95 17.19 -2.55
CA VAL A 69 1.17 16.36 -3.74
C VAL A 69 1.68 14.99 -3.30
N GLY A 70 1.65 14.00 -4.18
CA GLY A 70 2.13 12.67 -3.85
C GLY A 70 1.10 11.89 -3.01
N SER A 71 0.08 11.37 -3.69
CA SER A 71 -0.90 10.45 -3.09
C SER A 71 -1.38 9.45 -4.12
N SER A 72 -1.61 8.22 -3.65
CA SER A 72 -2.23 7.17 -4.43
C SER A 72 -3.71 7.06 -4.05
N ILE A 73 -4.60 7.30 -5.02
CA ILE A 73 -6.05 7.36 -4.80
C ILE A 73 -6.78 6.49 -5.84
N GLY A 74 -7.55 5.51 -5.36
CA GLY A 74 -8.40 4.67 -6.18
C GLY A 74 -9.80 5.26 -6.41
N ARG A 75 -10.31 5.15 -7.64
CA ARG A 75 -11.72 5.38 -7.95
C ARG A 75 -12.31 4.12 -8.54
N ASN A 76 -13.20 3.45 -7.80
CA ASN A 76 -13.72 2.12 -8.17
C ASN A 76 -12.57 1.13 -8.49
N TYR A 77 -11.49 1.25 -7.78
CA TYR A 77 -10.23 0.57 -7.96
C TYR A 77 -9.48 0.53 -6.63
N GLY A 78 -8.83 -0.58 -6.33
CA GLY A 78 -8.07 -0.74 -5.09
C GLY A 78 -7.55 -2.16 -4.90
N PRO A 79 -7.11 -2.50 -3.69
CA PRO A 79 -6.60 -3.82 -3.37
C PRO A 79 -7.61 -4.92 -3.68
N THR A 80 -7.10 -6.09 -4.08
CA THR A 80 -7.92 -7.26 -4.44
C THR A 80 -7.49 -8.48 -3.63
N VAL A 81 -8.47 -9.30 -3.26
CA VAL A 81 -8.23 -10.63 -2.69
C VAL A 81 -8.36 -11.67 -3.80
N VAL A 82 -7.32 -12.45 -3.99
CA VAL A 82 -7.24 -13.45 -5.07
C VAL A 82 -6.90 -14.82 -4.51
N THR A 83 -7.23 -15.85 -5.29
CA THR A 83 -6.87 -17.25 -5.02
C THR A 83 -6.57 -17.99 -6.30
N THR A 84 -6.23 -19.27 -6.24
CA THR A 84 -6.09 -20.14 -7.40
C THR A 84 -7.44 -20.47 -8.04
N LEU A 85 -7.45 -20.80 -9.34
CA LEU A 85 -8.68 -21.07 -10.11
C LEU A 85 -9.52 -22.22 -9.53
N ASP A 86 -8.88 -23.24 -8.98
CA ASP A 86 -9.51 -24.38 -8.36
C ASP A 86 -10.22 -24.05 -7.03
N LYS A 87 -9.87 -22.91 -6.43
CA LYS A 87 -10.47 -22.38 -5.20
C LYS A 87 -11.37 -21.15 -5.45
N SER A 88 -11.87 -20.95 -6.66
CA SER A 88 -12.66 -19.75 -7.04
C SER A 88 -13.91 -19.48 -6.17
N GLY A 89 -14.40 -20.48 -5.44
CA GLY A 89 -15.49 -20.34 -4.48
C GLY A 89 -15.05 -20.26 -3.01
N LEU A 90 -13.79 -19.93 -2.75
CA LEU A 90 -13.23 -19.89 -1.40
C LEU A 90 -14.02 -18.96 -0.48
N ASN A 91 -14.43 -19.47 0.68
CA ASN A 91 -14.94 -18.65 1.77
C ASN A 91 -13.75 -18.09 2.57
N LEU A 92 -13.66 -16.79 2.68
CA LEU A 92 -12.56 -16.14 3.40
C LEU A 92 -12.58 -16.43 4.91
N ASN A 93 -13.76 -16.70 5.48
CA ASN A 93 -13.88 -17.08 6.90
C ASN A 93 -13.16 -18.40 7.17
N GLY A 94 -12.21 -18.38 8.09
CA GLY A 94 -11.35 -19.51 8.43
C GLY A 94 -10.11 -19.67 7.56
N SER A 95 -10.05 -19.01 6.39
CA SER A 95 -8.95 -19.13 5.44
C SER A 95 -7.73 -18.33 5.88
N SER A 96 -6.54 -18.79 5.49
CA SER A 96 -5.29 -18.05 5.61
C SER A 96 -5.13 -17.09 4.43
N ILE A 97 -4.88 -15.81 4.72
CA ILE A 97 -4.72 -14.77 3.69
C ILE A 97 -3.35 -14.12 3.84
N GLY A 98 -2.51 -14.23 2.79
CA GLY A 98 -1.26 -13.47 2.71
C GLY A 98 -1.55 -11.98 2.61
N ILE A 99 -0.98 -11.18 3.52
CA ILE A 99 -1.19 -9.73 3.58
C ILE A 99 0.13 -8.97 3.47
N PRO A 100 0.16 -7.80 2.78
CA PRO A 100 1.39 -7.03 2.57
C PRO A 100 1.87 -6.30 3.84
N GLY A 101 1.09 -6.33 4.91
CA GLY A 101 1.43 -5.73 6.19
C GLY A 101 0.22 -5.20 6.95
N GLU A 102 0.36 -5.18 8.27
CA GLU A 102 -0.75 -4.87 9.20
C GLU A 102 -1.13 -3.37 9.22
N TYR A 103 -0.22 -2.49 8.80
CA TYR A 103 -0.47 -1.05 8.75
C TYR A 103 -0.93 -0.56 7.39
N THR A 104 -1.09 -1.46 6.42
CA THR A 104 -1.49 -1.10 5.05
C THR A 104 -2.98 -0.77 4.96
N THR A 105 -3.33 0.16 4.06
CA THR A 105 -4.73 0.47 3.74
C THR A 105 -5.45 -0.76 3.18
N ALA A 106 -4.73 -1.61 2.44
CA ALA A 106 -5.26 -2.87 1.94
C ALA A 106 -5.76 -3.78 3.07
N TYR A 107 -4.96 -3.96 4.12
CA TYR A 107 -5.36 -4.78 5.27
C TYR A 107 -6.52 -4.16 6.06
N LEU A 108 -6.53 -2.84 6.24
CA LEU A 108 -7.69 -2.16 6.84
C LEU A 108 -8.98 -2.45 6.07
N LEU A 109 -8.95 -2.32 4.74
CA LEU A 109 -10.12 -2.62 3.90
C LEU A 109 -10.55 -4.09 4.00
N LEU A 110 -9.59 -5.02 3.97
CA LEU A 110 -9.90 -6.43 4.14
C LEU A 110 -10.66 -6.69 5.45
N ARG A 111 -10.26 -6.03 6.54
CA ARG A 111 -10.93 -6.12 7.84
C ARG A 111 -12.30 -5.42 7.90
N LEU A 112 -12.55 -4.44 7.04
CA LEU A 112 -13.85 -3.78 6.95
C LEU A 112 -14.88 -4.63 6.18
N TYR A 113 -14.43 -5.36 5.17
CA TYR A 113 -15.30 -6.08 4.24
C TYR A 113 -15.25 -7.61 4.38
N SER A 114 -14.45 -8.14 5.30
CA SER A 114 -14.36 -9.58 5.54
C SER A 114 -13.99 -9.89 6.99
N ASP A 115 -14.57 -10.97 7.51
CA ASP A 115 -14.38 -11.45 8.89
C ASP A 115 -13.83 -12.87 8.95
N GLY A 116 -13.23 -13.21 10.11
CA GLY A 116 -12.89 -14.57 10.49
C GLY A 116 -11.73 -15.22 9.75
N PHE A 117 -11.03 -14.48 8.89
CA PHE A 117 -9.83 -14.95 8.20
C PHE A 117 -8.59 -14.91 9.12
N LYS A 118 -7.55 -15.63 8.72
CA LYS A 118 -6.25 -15.68 9.41
C LYS A 118 -5.21 -14.90 8.60
N PRO A 119 -4.81 -13.69 9.01
CA PRO A 119 -3.80 -12.92 8.28
C PRO A 119 -2.42 -13.56 8.43
N VAL A 120 -1.69 -13.62 7.33
CA VAL A 120 -0.29 -14.09 7.26
C VAL A 120 0.56 -12.97 6.66
N PRO A 121 1.22 -12.13 7.48
CA PRO A 121 2.07 -11.06 6.97
C PRO A 121 3.26 -11.61 6.16
N MET A 122 3.50 -11.04 4.98
CA MET A 122 4.62 -11.39 4.12
C MET A 122 4.94 -10.24 3.15
N ALA A 123 6.12 -10.30 2.52
CA ALA A 123 6.49 -9.32 1.50
C ALA A 123 5.47 -9.34 0.36
N PHE A 124 5.05 -8.17 -0.11
CA PHE A 124 3.95 -8.05 -1.08
C PHE A 124 4.22 -8.79 -2.40
N ASP A 125 5.47 -8.80 -2.84
CA ASP A 125 5.92 -9.51 -4.04
C ASP A 125 5.93 -11.04 -3.90
N SER A 126 5.94 -11.55 -2.68
CA SER A 126 5.89 -12.98 -2.38
C SER A 126 4.47 -13.55 -2.32
N ILE A 127 3.43 -12.69 -2.20
CA ILE A 127 2.05 -13.12 -1.99
C ILE A 127 1.53 -13.99 -3.13
N VAL A 128 1.76 -13.58 -4.38
CA VAL A 128 1.32 -14.34 -5.57
C VAL A 128 1.88 -15.75 -5.56
N GLN A 129 3.17 -15.88 -5.26
CA GLN A 129 3.83 -17.18 -5.23
C GLN A 129 3.31 -18.04 -4.07
N ALA A 130 3.12 -17.44 -2.89
CA ALA A 130 2.58 -18.13 -1.72
C ALA A 130 1.17 -18.70 -1.97
N VAL A 131 0.31 -17.98 -2.71
CA VAL A 131 -1.01 -18.46 -3.13
C VAL A 131 -0.87 -19.64 -4.10
N LYS A 132 -0.02 -19.51 -5.12
CA LYS A 132 0.20 -20.57 -6.12
C LYS A 132 0.75 -21.87 -5.52
N GLU A 133 1.60 -21.75 -4.52
CA GLU A 133 2.20 -22.88 -3.80
C GLU A 133 1.32 -23.40 -2.65
N ASN A 134 0.12 -22.86 -2.48
CA ASN A 134 -0.79 -23.19 -1.38
C ASN A 134 -0.18 -23.02 0.02
N GLN A 135 0.75 -22.08 0.18
CA GLN A 135 1.26 -21.69 1.50
C GLN A 135 0.21 -20.86 2.26
N VAL A 136 -0.64 -20.13 1.54
CA VAL A 136 -1.85 -19.46 2.00
C VAL A 136 -3.03 -19.79 1.08
N ASP A 137 -4.24 -19.66 1.57
CA ASP A 137 -5.46 -19.97 0.79
C ASP A 137 -5.82 -18.86 -0.18
N ALA A 138 -5.53 -17.61 0.18
CA ALA A 138 -5.75 -16.43 -0.64
C ALA A 138 -4.65 -15.39 -0.41
N GLY A 139 -4.57 -14.40 -1.28
CA GLY A 139 -3.61 -13.30 -1.18
C GLY A 139 -4.27 -11.94 -1.36
N LEU A 140 -3.90 -10.99 -0.53
CA LEU A 140 -4.29 -9.59 -0.65
C LEU A 140 -3.25 -8.85 -1.49
N LEU A 141 -3.61 -8.51 -2.72
CA LEU A 141 -2.71 -7.88 -3.68
C LEU A 141 -2.84 -6.35 -3.67
N ILE A 142 -1.70 -5.71 -3.80
CA ILE A 142 -1.53 -4.27 -3.97
C ILE A 142 -0.67 -4.00 -5.22
N HIS A 143 -0.46 -2.74 -5.58
CA HIS A 143 0.36 -2.32 -6.73
C HIS A 143 -0.11 -2.99 -8.03
N GLU A 144 0.79 -3.33 -8.95
CA GLU A 144 0.46 -3.94 -10.24
C GLU A 144 -0.24 -5.29 -10.11
N GLY A 145 0.01 -6.04 -9.03
CA GLY A 145 -0.61 -7.35 -8.79
C GLY A 145 -2.13 -7.31 -8.77
N GLN A 146 -2.73 -6.20 -8.32
CA GLN A 146 -4.19 -6.02 -8.30
C GLN A 146 -4.81 -5.86 -9.71
N ILE A 147 -4.00 -5.66 -10.74
CA ILE A 147 -4.44 -5.54 -12.15
C ILE A 147 -4.07 -6.80 -12.92
N THR A 148 -2.91 -7.39 -12.64
CA THR A 148 -2.30 -8.44 -13.45
C THR A 148 -2.55 -9.86 -12.94
N TYR A 149 -3.34 -10.04 -11.87
CA TYR A 149 -3.56 -11.34 -11.23
C TYR A 149 -4.11 -12.41 -12.18
N GLU A 150 -4.94 -12.05 -13.15
CA GLU A 150 -5.48 -12.99 -14.14
C GLU A 150 -4.38 -13.54 -15.06
N ASP A 151 -3.46 -12.69 -15.50
CA ASP A 151 -2.29 -13.09 -16.29
C ASP A 151 -1.35 -14.01 -15.49
N LEU A 152 -1.40 -13.90 -14.17
CA LEU A 152 -0.66 -14.75 -13.25
C LEU A 152 -1.37 -16.07 -12.93
N GLY A 153 -2.54 -16.32 -13.53
CA GLY A 153 -3.32 -17.54 -13.33
C GLY A 153 -4.08 -17.59 -12.01
N LEU A 154 -4.37 -16.43 -11.42
CA LEU A 154 -5.19 -16.31 -10.23
C LEU A 154 -6.60 -15.83 -10.57
N THR A 155 -7.52 -15.96 -9.64
CA THR A 155 -8.90 -15.51 -9.77
C THR A 155 -9.30 -14.61 -8.62
N LEU A 156 -10.16 -13.63 -8.90
CA LEU A 156 -10.67 -12.68 -7.93
C LEU A 156 -11.67 -13.35 -6.98
N ILE A 157 -11.52 -13.07 -5.69
CA ILE A 157 -12.50 -13.39 -4.65
C ILE A 157 -13.22 -12.12 -4.18
N LEU A 158 -12.48 -11.04 -3.95
CA LEU A 158 -13.04 -9.80 -3.42
C LEU A 158 -12.27 -8.60 -3.97
N ASP A 159 -12.97 -7.64 -4.55
CA ASP A 159 -12.42 -6.38 -5.02
C ASP A 159 -12.74 -5.28 -4.00
N LEU A 160 -11.78 -4.98 -3.13
CA LEU A 160 -11.97 -4.04 -2.02
C LEU A 160 -12.14 -2.59 -2.50
N GLY A 161 -11.59 -2.25 -3.67
CA GLY A 161 -11.80 -0.95 -4.27
C GLY A 161 -13.24 -0.75 -4.75
N LYS A 162 -13.85 -1.79 -5.32
CA LYS A 162 -15.26 -1.76 -5.70
C LYS A 162 -16.19 -1.76 -4.50
N GLU A 163 -15.92 -2.58 -3.48
CA GLU A 163 -16.70 -2.59 -2.24
C GLU A 163 -16.73 -1.19 -1.61
N TRP A 164 -15.56 -0.57 -1.45
CA TRP A 164 -15.46 0.80 -0.95
C TRP A 164 -16.27 1.79 -1.78
N TRP A 165 -16.16 1.71 -3.10
CA TRP A 165 -16.87 2.63 -4.01
C TRP A 165 -18.38 2.45 -3.94
N GLN A 166 -18.87 1.20 -3.86
CA GLN A 166 -20.30 0.90 -3.75
C GLN A 166 -20.88 1.37 -2.42
N ASP A 167 -20.12 1.18 -1.34
CA ASP A 167 -20.54 1.53 0.02
C ASP A 167 -20.54 3.05 0.26
N THR A 168 -19.51 3.75 -0.22
CA THR A 168 -19.26 5.15 0.16
C THR A 168 -19.49 6.15 -0.97
N GLY A 169 -19.34 5.75 -2.22
CA GLY A 169 -19.30 6.65 -3.39
C GLY A 169 -18.07 7.57 -3.41
N LEU A 170 -17.09 7.37 -2.53
CA LEU A 170 -15.92 8.22 -2.37
C LEU A 170 -14.65 7.61 -2.98
N PRO A 171 -13.72 8.44 -3.47
CA PRO A 171 -12.37 7.97 -3.80
C PRO A 171 -11.71 7.33 -2.58
N LEU A 172 -10.95 6.26 -2.81
CA LEU A 172 -10.24 5.49 -1.79
C LEU A 172 -8.82 6.03 -1.62
N PRO A 173 -8.44 6.62 -0.48
CA PRO A 173 -7.06 6.99 -0.22
C PRO A 173 -6.25 5.72 0.09
N LEU A 174 -5.24 5.42 -0.74
CA LEU A 174 -4.39 4.23 -0.61
C LEU A 174 -3.06 4.57 0.05
N GLY A 175 -2.33 5.52 -0.51
CA GLY A 175 -1.03 5.98 -0.05
C GLY A 175 -0.94 7.50 0.02
N LEU A 176 -0.08 7.99 0.89
CA LEU A 176 0.16 9.41 1.13
C LEU A 176 1.66 9.67 1.25
N ASP A 177 2.13 10.76 0.66
CA ASP A 177 3.46 11.29 0.96
C ASP A 177 3.39 12.28 2.11
N MET A 178 4.33 12.15 3.02
CA MET A 178 4.39 12.97 4.23
C MET A 178 5.78 13.53 4.47
N VAL A 179 5.82 14.62 5.21
CA VAL A 179 7.04 15.27 5.68
C VAL A 179 6.99 15.48 7.18
N ARG A 180 8.12 15.29 7.86
CA ARG A 180 8.21 15.38 9.32
C ARG A 180 8.04 16.83 9.79
N ARG A 181 7.19 17.05 10.82
CA ARG A 181 6.79 18.39 11.28
C ARG A 181 7.92 19.20 11.91
N ASP A 182 8.92 18.53 12.49
CA ASP A 182 10.05 19.19 13.16
C ASP A 182 11.06 19.82 12.19
N LEU A 183 10.94 19.56 10.89
CA LEU A 183 11.72 20.24 9.85
C LEU A 183 11.35 21.72 9.64
N GLY A 184 10.27 22.15 10.29
CA GLY A 184 9.80 23.52 10.26
C GLY A 184 8.89 23.84 9.06
N PRO A 185 8.20 25.01 9.13
CA PRO A 185 7.19 25.36 8.13
C PRO A 185 7.74 25.71 6.75
N GLU A 186 9.04 25.97 6.64
CA GLU A 186 9.67 26.31 5.35
C GLU A 186 9.92 25.07 4.48
N LEU A 187 10.04 23.88 5.09
CA LEU A 187 10.20 22.60 4.41
C LEU A 187 8.91 21.77 4.37
N CYS A 188 7.90 22.17 5.13
CA CYS A 188 6.61 21.48 5.19
C CYS A 188 5.54 22.20 4.31
#